data_aaeb6bb11314a313f16ca540c84c63fc
#
_entry.id   aaeb6bb11314a313f16ca540c84c63fc
#
_cell.length_a   1.000
_cell.length_b   1.000
_cell.length_c   1.000
_cell.angle_alpha   90.00
_cell.angle_beta   90.00
_cell.angle_gamma   90.00
#
_symmetry.space_group_name_H-M   'P 1'
#
loop_
_entity.id
_entity.type
_entity.pdbx_description
1 polymer ?
#
loop_
_entity_poly.entity_id
_entity_poly.type
_entity_poly.pdbx_seq_one_letter_code
_entity_poly.pdbx_strand_id
1 'polypeptide(L)'
;MNELNKQKAMIADKVQESINSVLPILVIVCLLCLFVTPLPTGHMLSFLVGSLFVVAGMGLFTVGAESSMSPIGGKIGSTLTKSRKLPLILIVSFVLGMAVTVSEPDLQVLANSVPHIDTVVLLIVVGAGVGLFLALAMFRILTGVKLRYLLLGLYGLVFLLCSFVDKSFLSVAFDSGGVTTGPMTVPFILAMGVGVSHIRSDSNAESDSFGLVSLCSVGPILSVLVLSLFYGQGEGAVSSVATAHETTTALGYSYLFALPEYLKETAIALLPILIIFLVFQIISFHMNRRSFWKILMGVGFTYLGLVLFLTGVNVGFASLGSVLGTALTQGPLRYFMVPLSMLLGWFIISAEPAVQVLRKQIEQVSSGAISGRSIQLGLSVAIALAMGVSMLRVLTGLSLLYFLIPGYVISLALSFFVPDIYTAIAFDSGGVASGPMTAAFMLQFMIGASSALGGNVLSDAFGIVAMVAMMPLITIQLLGVRAAIQERRRAARTEIYGEADIIELWEVAA
;
A
#
# COMPACT_ATOMS: atom_id res chain seq x y z
N MET A 1 3.52 35.54 9.75
CA MET A 1 4.50 34.47 9.51
C MET A 1 4.45 34.18 8.00
N ASN A 2 5.55 34.44 7.26
CA ASN A 2 5.59 34.33 5.80
C ASN A 2 5.21 32.90 5.34
N GLU A 3 4.46 32.78 4.24
CA GLU A 3 4.07 31.48 3.65
C GLU A 3 5.28 30.56 3.45
N LEU A 4 6.44 31.13 3.11
CA LEU A 4 7.71 30.41 2.97
C LEU A 4 8.18 29.74 4.26
N ASN A 5 8.01 30.38 5.42
CA ASN A 5 8.36 29.81 6.71
C ASN A 5 7.41 28.69 7.13
N LYS A 6 6.14 28.79 6.75
CA LYS A 6 5.13 27.73 6.97
C LYS A 6 5.42 26.49 6.13
N GLN A 7 5.83 26.68 4.86
CA GLN A 7 6.23 25.56 3.99
C GLN A 7 7.52 24.89 4.48
N LYS A 8 8.53 25.67 4.90
CA LYS A 8 9.76 25.11 5.46
C LYS A 8 9.50 24.30 6.73
N ALA A 9 8.64 24.79 7.63
CA ALA A 9 8.25 24.06 8.84
C ALA A 9 7.54 22.75 8.49
N MET A 10 6.60 22.79 7.53
CA MET A 10 5.88 21.59 7.08
C MET A 10 6.83 20.53 6.47
N ILE A 11 7.80 20.94 5.66
CA ILE A 11 8.81 20.02 5.10
C ILE A 11 9.69 19.45 6.23
N ALA A 12 10.15 20.29 7.15
CA ALA A 12 10.98 19.84 8.28
C ALA A 12 10.23 18.82 9.16
N ASP A 13 8.96 19.06 9.47
CA ASP A 13 8.12 18.13 10.23
C ASP A 13 7.98 16.80 9.50
N LYS A 14 7.80 16.81 8.17
CA LYS A 14 7.68 15.60 7.36
C LYS A 14 8.98 14.82 7.23
N VAL A 15 10.11 15.52 7.11
CA VAL A 15 11.43 14.87 7.14
C VAL A 15 11.70 14.26 8.50
N GLN A 16 11.32 14.93 9.60
CA GLN A 16 11.45 14.36 10.95
C GLN A 16 10.55 13.12 11.13
N GLU A 17 9.33 13.14 10.61
CA GLU A 17 8.43 11.98 10.60
C GLU A 17 9.05 10.81 9.81
N SER A 18 9.68 11.09 8.67
CA SER A 18 10.38 10.11 7.84
C SER A 18 11.62 9.53 8.54
N ILE A 19 12.40 10.35 9.22
CA ILE A 19 13.55 9.89 10.02
C ILE A 19 13.06 8.92 11.10
N ASN A 20 12.05 9.29 11.86
CA ASN A 20 11.49 8.46 12.93
C ASN A 20 10.95 7.12 12.42
N SER A 21 10.49 7.07 11.17
CA SER A 21 9.96 5.87 10.54
C SER A 21 11.05 4.93 10.01
N VAL A 22 12.12 5.47 9.44
CA VAL A 22 13.20 4.68 8.81
C VAL A 22 14.29 4.29 9.81
N LEU A 23 14.56 5.14 10.82
CA LEU A 23 15.62 4.94 11.79
C LEU A 23 15.59 3.58 12.51
N PRO A 24 14.44 3.05 12.97
CA PRO A 24 14.42 1.74 13.62
C PRO A 24 14.89 0.62 12.69
N ILE A 25 14.48 0.64 11.41
CA ILE A 25 14.90 -0.36 10.41
C ILE A 25 16.40 -0.27 10.20
N LEU A 26 16.91 0.96 10.03
CA LEU A 26 18.32 1.22 9.84
C LEU A 26 19.15 0.68 11.02
N VAL A 27 18.74 0.97 12.26
CA VAL A 27 19.45 0.50 13.47
C VAL A 27 19.42 -1.04 13.55
N ILE A 28 18.27 -1.66 13.35
CA ILE A 28 18.14 -3.13 13.41
C ILE A 28 19.05 -3.79 12.38
N VAL A 29 18.97 -3.35 11.13
CA VAL A 29 19.77 -3.92 10.03
C VAL A 29 21.26 -3.70 10.25
N CYS A 30 21.68 -2.50 10.71
CA CYS A 30 23.08 -2.24 11.08
C CYS A 30 23.57 -3.16 12.19
N LEU A 31 22.79 -3.35 13.26
CA LEU A 31 23.14 -4.25 14.36
C LEU A 31 23.27 -5.69 13.88
N LEU A 32 22.37 -6.15 13.00
CA LEU A 32 22.45 -7.48 12.40
C LEU A 32 23.72 -7.65 11.56
N CYS A 33 24.05 -6.67 10.73
CA CYS A 33 25.24 -6.73 9.88
C CYS A 33 26.55 -6.66 10.66
N LEU A 34 26.57 -5.91 11.78
CA LEU A 34 27.78 -5.73 12.58
C LEU A 34 28.05 -6.90 13.56
N PHE A 35 27.00 -7.49 14.14
CA PHE A 35 27.16 -8.42 15.25
C PHE A 35 26.71 -9.86 14.94
N VAL A 36 25.82 -10.04 13.96
CA VAL A 36 25.15 -11.32 13.72
C VAL A 36 25.61 -11.94 12.41
N THR A 37 25.60 -11.17 11.34
CA THR A 37 25.85 -11.69 9.98
C THR A 37 26.83 -10.76 9.28
N PRO A 38 28.13 -11.09 9.22
CA PRO A 38 29.10 -10.27 8.51
C PRO A 38 28.79 -10.24 7.03
N LEU A 39 28.51 -9.05 6.51
CA LEU A 39 28.24 -8.81 5.09
C LEU A 39 29.35 -7.96 4.46
N PRO A 40 29.54 -8.02 3.13
CA PRO A 40 30.47 -7.14 2.43
C PRO A 40 30.15 -5.67 2.71
N THR A 41 31.17 -4.88 3.04
CA THR A 41 31.02 -3.46 3.43
C THR A 41 30.32 -2.60 2.37
N GLY A 42 30.44 -2.98 1.09
CA GLY A 42 29.76 -2.29 -0.02
C GLY A 42 28.22 -2.33 0.09
N HIS A 43 27.63 -3.46 0.50
CA HIS A 43 26.18 -3.57 0.70
C HIS A 43 25.69 -2.75 1.88
N MET A 44 26.46 -2.74 2.98
CA MET A 44 26.13 -1.91 4.15
C MET A 44 26.21 -0.42 3.84
N LEU A 45 27.24 0.00 3.10
CA LEU A 45 27.38 1.40 2.69
C LEU A 45 26.26 1.80 1.72
N SER A 46 25.91 0.91 0.77
CA SER A 46 24.76 1.12 -0.13
C SER A 46 23.47 1.33 0.66
N PHE A 47 23.21 0.49 1.64
CA PHE A 47 22.03 0.61 2.50
C PHE A 47 22.00 1.93 3.30
N LEU A 48 23.14 2.38 3.85
CA LEU A 48 23.23 3.66 4.57
C LEU A 48 22.95 4.85 3.67
N VAL A 49 23.54 4.87 2.46
CA VAL A 49 23.27 5.91 1.45
C VAL A 49 21.80 5.83 1.01
N GLY A 50 21.30 4.62 0.74
CA GLY A 50 19.90 4.39 0.40
C GLY A 50 18.94 4.89 1.46
N SER A 51 19.28 4.72 2.75
CA SER A 51 18.45 5.23 3.86
C SER A 51 18.33 6.75 3.86
N LEU A 52 19.36 7.49 3.49
CA LEU A 52 19.29 8.96 3.33
C LEU A 52 18.35 9.33 2.17
N PHE A 53 18.43 8.62 1.05
CA PHE A 53 17.55 8.81 -0.09
C PHE A 53 16.09 8.49 0.27
N VAL A 54 15.84 7.39 0.99
CA VAL A 54 14.50 7.00 1.45
C VAL A 54 13.90 8.04 2.39
N VAL A 55 14.65 8.55 3.37
CA VAL A 55 14.18 9.59 4.30
C VAL A 55 13.84 10.88 3.57
N ALA A 56 14.74 11.37 2.71
CA ALA A 56 14.51 12.59 1.94
C ALA A 56 13.34 12.41 0.96
N GLY A 57 13.32 11.27 0.27
CA GLY A 57 12.29 10.92 -0.72
C GLY A 57 10.91 10.81 -0.08
N MET A 58 10.78 10.09 1.02
CA MET A 58 9.51 9.92 1.75
C MET A 58 8.96 11.25 2.26
N GLY A 59 9.82 12.11 2.83
CA GLY A 59 9.43 13.43 3.31
C GLY A 59 8.88 14.32 2.20
N LEU A 60 9.60 14.43 1.08
CA LEU A 60 9.17 15.20 -0.08
C LEU A 60 7.92 14.62 -0.74
N PHE A 61 7.87 13.29 -0.89
CA PHE A 61 6.71 12.60 -1.46
C PHE A 61 5.44 12.86 -0.65
N THR A 62 5.49 12.73 0.68
CA THR A 62 4.31 12.94 1.53
C THR A 62 3.77 14.36 1.40
N VAL A 63 4.64 15.38 1.42
CA VAL A 63 4.25 16.79 1.16
C VAL A 63 3.63 16.94 -0.22
N GLY A 64 4.24 16.32 -1.22
CA GLY A 64 3.79 16.36 -2.60
C GLY A 64 2.42 15.71 -2.78
N ALA A 65 2.23 14.49 -2.29
CA ALA A 65 0.98 13.73 -2.39
C ALA A 65 -0.20 14.45 -1.70
N GLU A 66 0.03 14.99 -0.51
CA GLU A 66 -0.97 15.80 0.20
C GLU A 66 -1.32 17.11 -0.53
N SER A 67 -0.35 17.71 -1.24
CA SER A 67 -0.52 18.98 -1.94
C SER A 67 -1.04 18.84 -3.37
N SER A 68 -0.91 17.65 -3.99
CA SER A 68 -1.27 17.41 -5.39
C SER A 68 -2.23 16.23 -5.57
N MET A 69 -1.82 14.99 -5.27
CA MET A 69 -2.60 13.78 -5.58
C MET A 69 -3.96 13.79 -4.88
N SER A 70 -3.98 14.10 -3.57
CA SER A 70 -5.22 14.17 -2.80
C SER A 70 -6.17 15.27 -3.29
N PRO A 71 -5.75 16.53 -3.52
CA PRO A 71 -6.62 17.56 -4.12
C PRO A 71 -7.10 17.21 -5.53
N ILE A 72 -6.26 16.61 -6.38
CA ILE A 72 -6.64 16.19 -7.74
C ILE A 72 -7.72 15.11 -7.66
N GLY A 73 -7.48 14.02 -6.92
CA GLY A 73 -8.43 12.92 -6.75
C GLY A 73 -9.77 13.38 -6.19
N GLY A 74 -9.76 14.18 -5.11
CA GLY A 74 -10.97 14.70 -4.49
C GLY A 74 -11.80 15.58 -5.41
N LYS A 75 -11.15 16.47 -6.20
CA LYS A 75 -11.84 17.31 -7.17
C LYS A 75 -12.41 16.49 -8.33
N ILE A 76 -11.68 15.52 -8.84
CA ILE A 76 -12.18 14.62 -9.89
C ILE A 76 -13.39 13.86 -9.37
N GLY A 77 -13.29 13.21 -8.19
CA GLY A 77 -14.40 12.48 -7.59
C GLY A 77 -15.66 13.34 -7.43
N SER A 78 -15.50 14.54 -6.86
CA SER A 78 -16.61 15.46 -6.67
C SER A 78 -17.22 15.95 -7.99
N THR A 79 -16.41 16.21 -9.01
CA THR A 79 -16.87 16.67 -10.33
C THR A 79 -17.62 15.55 -11.07
N LEU A 80 -17.11 14.34 -11.03
CA LEU A 80 -17.76 13.17 -11.63
C LEU A 80 -19.16 12.94 -11.03
N THR A 81 -19.26 12.97 -9.71
CA THR A 81 -20.53 12.77 -9.01
C THR A 81 -21.54 13.85 -9.33
N LYS A 82 -21.11 15.13 -9.43
CA LYS A 82 -21.96 16.25 -9.83
C LYS A 82 -22.53 16.11 -11.24
N SER A 83 -21.85 15.41 -12.13
CA SER A 83 -22.31 15.21 -13.51
C SER A 83 -23.62 14.42 -13.61
N ARG A 84 -23.94 13.56 -12.62
CA ARG A 84 -25.10 12.67 -12.55
C ARG A 84 -25.28 11.75 -13.77
N LYS A 85 -24.26 11.63 -14.63
CA LYS A 85 -24.28 10.78 -15.84
C LYS A 85 -23.51 9.48 -15.55
N LEU A 86 -24.24 8.42 -15.19
CA LEU A 86 -23.65 7.14 -14.83
C LEU A 86 -22.65 6.61 -15.89
N PRO A 87 -22.96 6.56 -17.21
CA PRO A 87 -22.00 6.06 -18.19
C PRO A 87 -20.69 6.87 -18.21
N LEU A 88 -20.78 8.21 -18.08
CA LEU A 88 -19.60 9.08 -18.03
C LEU A 88 -18.75 8.78 -16.81
N ILE A 89 -19.38 8.60 -15.62
CA ILE A 89 -18.68 8.28 -14.38
C ILE A 89 -17.92 6.95 -14.54
N LEU A 90 -18.57 5.91 -15.07
CA LEU A 90 -17.96 4.60 -15.22
C LEU A 90 -16.79 4.61 -16.22
N ILE A 91 -16.98 5.24 -17.40
CA ILE A 91 -15.92 5.31 -18.43
C ILE A 91 -14.72 6.10 -17.90
N VAL A 92 -14.95 7.27 -17.30
CA VAL A 92 -13.87 8.09 -16.78
C VAL A 92 -13.16 7.38 -15.63
N SER A 93 -13.87 6.70 -14.73
CA SER A 93 -13.27 5.93 -13.64
C SER A 93 -12.45 4.76 -14.16
N PHE A 94 -12.91 4.05 -15.22
CA PHE A 94 -12.13 3.01 -15.89
C PHE A 94 -10.81 3.57 -16.43
N VAL A 95 -10.86 4.66 -17.18
CA VAL A 95 -9.66 5.29 -17.77
C VAL A 95 -8.71 5.77 -16.68
N LEU A 96 -9.24 6.39 -15.61
CA LEU A 96 -8.46 6.84 -14.47
C LEU A 96 -7.77 5.69 -13.76
N GLY A 97 -8.51 4.63 -13.42
CA GLY A 97 -7.97 3.46 -12.73
C GLY A 97 -6.86 2.80 -13.55
N MET A 98 -7.09 2.59 -14.84
CA MET A 98 -6.08 2.05 -15.76
C MET A 98 -4.84 2.95 -15.83
N ALA A 99 -5.02 4.24 -16.05
CA ALA A 99 -3.93 5.20 -16.21
C ALA A 99 -3.06 5.31 -14.94
N VAL A 100 -3.68 5.41 -13.78
CA VAL A 100 -2.96 5.53 -12.48
C VAL A 100 -2.22 4.24 -12.15
N THR A 101 -2.80 3.08 -12.46
CA THR A 101 -2.18 1.77 -12.16
C THR A 101 -1.02 1.44 -13.08
N VAL A 102 -1.15 1.67 -14.38
CA VAL A 102 -0.02 1.49 -15.32
C VAL A 102 1.16 2.40 -14.98
N SER A 103 0.86 3.50 -14.30
CA SER A 103 1.85 4.47 -13.80
C SER A 103 2.54 4.03 -12.49
N GLU A 104 2.10 2.94 -11.84
CA GLU A 104 2.66 2.51 -10.56
C GLU A 104 4.03 1.83 -10.76
N PRO A 105 5.14 2.36 -10.20
CA PRO A 105 6.46 1.79 -10.39
C PRO A 105 6.60 0.36 -9.87
N ASP A 106 5.94 0.04 -8.75
CA ASP A 106 6.01 -1.29 -8.15
C ASP A 106 5.40 -2.37 -9.06
N LEU A 107 4.40 -2.01 -9.86
CA LEU A 107 3.81 -2.90 -10.86
C LEU A 107 4.82 -3.23 -11.98
N GLN A 108 5.66 -2.27 -12.37
CA GLN A 108 6.71 -2.51 -13.36
C GLN A 108 7.77 -3.46 -12.81
N VAL A 109 8.15 -3.30 -11.53
CA VAL A 109 9.08 -4.22 -10.85
C VAL A 109 8.51 -5.65 -10.81
N LEU A 110 7.23 -5.80 -10.46
CA LEU A 110 6.56 -7.11 -10.50
C LEU A 110 6.55 -7.69 -11.93
N ALA A 111 6.17 -6.90 -12.93
CA ALA A 111 6.09 -7.34 -14.31
C ALA A 111 7.44 -7.81 -14.86
N ASN A 112 8.52 -7.11 -14.52
CA ASN A 112 9.88 -7.49 -14.91
C ASN A 112 10.38 -8.75 -14.16
N SER A 113 9.77 -9.08 -13.03
CA SER A 113 10.12 -10.26 -12.21
C SER A 113 9.43 -11.55 -12.68
N VAL A 114 8.52 -11.48 -13.66
CA VAL A 114 7.76 -12.62 -14.19
C VAL A 114 8.17 -12.89 -15.65
N PRO A 115 9.21 -13.74 -15.89
CA PRO A 115 9.86 -13.85 -17.18
C PRO A 115 9.01 -14.49 -18.30
N HIS A 116 7.87 -15.09 -17.96
CA HIS A 116 7.02 -15.83 -18.91
C HIS A 116 5.89 -15.03 -19.53
N ILE A 117 5.62 -13.84 -19.01
CA ILE A 117 4.58 -12.93 -19.50
C ILE A 117 5.27 -11.68 -20.03
N ASP A 118 4.88 -11.25 -21.21
CA ASP A 118 5.35 -9.97 -21.73
C ASP A 118 4.96 -8.84 -20.76
N THR A 119 5.94 -8.03 -20.36
CA THR A 119 5.78 -6.94 -19.40
C THR A 119 4.65 -6.00 -19.78
N VAL A 120 4.52 -5.66 -21.09
CA VAL A 120 3.47 -4.74 -21.56
C VAL A 120 2.10 -5.38 -21.45
N VAL A 121 1.98 -6.67 -21.77
CA VAL A 121 0.72 -7.41 -21.63
C VAL A 121 0.28 -7.44 -20.17
N LEU A 122 1.19 -7.76 -19.25
CA LEU A 122 0.87 -7.78 -17.82
C LEU A 122 0.41 -6.41 -17.33
N LEU A 123 1.14 -5.34 -17.68
CA LEU A 123 0.78 -3.97 -17.31
C LEU A 123 -0.60 -3.55 -17.81
N ILE A 124 -0.92 -3.86 -19.07
CA ILE A 124 -2.22 -3.53 -19.67
C ILE A 124 -3.35 -4.32 -19.00
N VAL A 125 -3.17 -5.63 -18.83
CA VAL A 125 -4.20 -6.51 -18.24
C VAL A 125 -4.49 -6.13 -16.79
N VAL A 126 -3.45 -5.91 -16.00
CA VAL A 126 -3.56 -5.47 -14.61
C VAL A 126 -4.18 -4.07 -14.52
N GLY A 127 -3.71 -3.14 -15.35
CA GLY A 127 -4.27 -1.78 -15.41
C GLY A 127 -5.74 -1.76 -15.81
N ALA A 128 -6.13 -2.57 -16.80
CA ALA A 128 -7.53 -2.74 -17.20
C ALA A 128 -8.38 -3.34 -16.07
N GLY A 129 -7.82 -4.30 -15.32
CA GLY A 129 -8.43 -4.86 -14.12
C GLY A 129 -8.74 -3.80 -13.08
N VAL A 130 -7.75 -2.98 -12.70
CA VAL A 130 -7.97 -1.88 -11.75
C VAL A 130 -8.99 -0.87 -12.30
N GLY A 131 -8.90 -0.52 -13.58
CA GLY A 131 -9.85 0.38 -14.22
C GLY A 131 -11.29 -0.12 -14.11
N LEU A 132 -11.52 -1.40 -14.44
CA LEU A 132 -12.83 -2.02 -14.32
C LEU A 132 -13.36 -2.02 -12.88
N PHE A 133 -12.49 -2.34 -11.94
CA PHE A 133 -12.87 -2.41 -10.54
C PHE A 133 -12.99 -1.03 -9.87
N LEU A 134 -12.29 0.00 -10.35
CA LEU A 134 -12.55 1.37 -9.94
C LEU A 134 -13.91 1.86 -10.47
N ALA A 135 -14.27 1.52 -11.71
CA ALA A 135 -15.62 1.79 -12.22
C ALA A 135 -16.69 1.04 -11.40
N LEU A 136 -16.45 -0.24 -11.06
CA LEU A 136 -17.33 -1.01 -10.18
C LEU A 136 -17.44 -0.39 -8.77
N ALA A 137 -16.36 0.10 -8.22
CA ALA A 137 -16.36 0.79 -6.93
C ALA A 137 -17.20 2.08 -6.97
N MET A 138 -17.09 2.86 -8.05
CA MET A 138 -17.93 4.04 -8.26
C MET A 138 -19.39 3.67 -8.44
N PHE A 139 -19.70 2.62 -9.22
CA PHE A 139 -21.05 2.10 -9.36
C PHE A 139 -21.64 1.67 -8.01
N ARG A 140 -20.86 0.94 -7.19
CA ARG A 140 -21.25 0.54 -5.83
C ARG A 140 -21.63 1.75 -4.97
N ILE A 141 -20.81 2.79 -4.94
CA ILE A 141 -21.07 4.01 -4.14
C ILE A 141 -22.39 4.66 -4.61
N LEU A 142 -22.61 4.76 -5.91
CA LEU A 142 -23.80 5.40 -6.47
C LEU A 142 -25.09 4.60 -6.25
N THR A 143 -25.00 3.27 -6.20
CA THR A 143 -26.15 2.37 -6.00
C THR A 143 -26.39 2.01 -4.53
N GLY A 144 -25.45 2.31 -3.63
CA GLY A 144 -25.56 1.99 -2.20
C GLY A 144 -25.37 0.50 -1.87
N VAL A 145 -24.80 -0.28 -2.77
CA VAL A 145 -24.51 -1.70 -2.51
C VAL A 145 -23.47 -1.83 -1.41
N LYS A 146 -23.77 -2.64 -0.39
CA LYS A 146 -22.84 -2.84 0.74
C LYS A 146 -21.58 -3.57 0.28
N LEU A 147 -20.42 -3.03 0.66
CA LEU A 147 -19.10 -3.53 0.27
C LEU A 147 -18.90 -5.01 0.64
N ARG A 148 -19.36 -5.45 1.83
CA ARG A 148 -19.19 -6.82 2.32
C ARG A 148 -19.75 -7.90 1.38
N TYR A 149 -20.94 -7.68 0.79
CA TYR A 149 -21.55 -8.66 -0.13
C TYR A 149 -20.80 -8.71 -1.46
N LEU A 150 -20.33 -7.56 -1.94
CA LEU A 150 -19.54 -7.49 -3.17
C LEU A 150 -18.19 -8.21 -2.98
N LEU A 151 -17.50 -7.96 -1.86
CA LEU A 151 -16.24 -8.65 -1.54
C LEU A 151 -16.45 -10.15 -1.37
N LEU A 152 -17.52 -10.58 -0.71
CA LEU A 152 -17.83 -12.01 -0.57
C LEU A 152 -17.98 -12.70 -1.94
N GLY A 153 -18.73 -12.10 -2.86
CA GLY A 153 -18.89 -12.64 -4.21
C GLY A 153 -17.59 -12.65 -5.00
N LEU A 154 -16.82 -11.56 -4.93
CA LEU A 154 -15.55 -11.40 -5.67
C LEU A 154 -14.46 -12.36 -5.17
N TYR A 155 -14.26 -12.47 -3.85
CA TYR A 155 -13.29 -13.43 -3.30
C TYR A 155 -13.75 -14.88 -3.50
N GLY A 156 -15.07 -15.15 -3.49
CA GLY A 156 -15.62 -16.45 -3.92
C GLY A 156 -15.21 -16.79 -5.35
N LEU A 157 -15.30 -15.82 -6.27
CA LEU A 157 -14.85 -15.98 -7.66
C LEU A 157 -13.32 -16.15 -7.75
N VAL A 158 -12.54 -15.36 -6.98
CA VAL A 158 -11.07 -15.50 -6.91
C VAL A 158 -10.68 -16.92 -6.51
N PHE A 159 -11.21 -17.45 -5.41
CA PHE A 159 -10.86 -18.80 -4.94
C PHE A 159 -11.38 -19.90 -5.85
N LEU A 160 -12.51 -19.68 -6.54
CA LEU A 160 -12.97 -20.59 -7.58
C LEU A 160 -11.96 -20.67 -8.74
N LEU A 161 -11.47 -19.52 -9.23
CA LEU A 161 -10.47 -19.48 -10.30
C LEU A 161 -9.12 -20.05 -9.86
N CYS A 162 -8.73 -19.91 -8.60
CA CYS A 162 -7.50 -20.52 -8.06
C CYS A 162 -7.46 -22.04 -8.21
N SER A 163 -8.62 -22.70 -8.34
CA SER A 163 -8.68 -24.15 -8.54
C SER A 163 -8.23 -24.59 -9.93
N PHE A 164 -8.16 -23.67 -10.89
CA PHE A 164 -7.81 -23.95 -12.29
C PHE A 164 -6.44 -23.41 -12.68
N VAL A 165 -5.75 -22.68 -11.78
CA VAL A 165 -4.51 -21.95 -12.03
C VAL A 165 -3.34 -22.63 -11.33
N ASP A 166 -2.18 -22.60 -11.97
CA ASP A 166 -0.94 -23.18 -11.45
C ASP A 166 -0.42 -22.43 -10.22
N LYS A 167 0.25 -23.15 -9.29
CA LYS A 167 0.72 -22.61 -8.02
C LYS A 167 1.70 -21.43 -8.17
N SER A 168 2.55 -21.44 -9.19
CA SER A 168 3.49 -20.35 -9.47
C SER A 168 2.77 -19.05 -9.83
N PHE A 169 1.71 -19.12 -10.65
CA PHE A 169 0.90 -17.97 -11.02
C PHE A 169 0.03 -17.46 -9.87
N LEU A 170 -0.40 -18.33 -8.96
CA LEU A 170 -1.19 -17.91 -7.81
C LEU A 170 -0.46 -16.86 -6.97
N SER A 171 0.82 -17.08 -6.68
CA SER A 171 1.61 -16.13 -5.90
C SER A 171 1.72 -14.77 -6.61
N VAL A 172 1.99 -14.78 -7.92
CA VAL A 172 2.07 -13.56 -8.74
C VAL A 172 0.70 -12.86 -8.83
N ALA A 173 -0.38 -13.61 -9.02
CA ALA A 173 -1.73 -13.06 -9.11
C ALA A 173 -2.12 -12.33 -7.81
N PHE A 174 -1.94 -12.96 -6.67
CA PHE A 174 -2.26 -12.33 -5.39
C PHE A 174 -1.31 -11.16 -5.06
N ASP A 175 -0.03 -11.25 -5.37
CA ASP A 175 0.92 -10.16 -5.19
C ASP A 175 0.58 -8.96 -6.09
N SER A 176 0.06 -9.18 -7.31
CA SER A 176 -0.36 -8.09 -8.19
C SER A 176 -1.46 -7.23 -7.57
N GLY A 177 -2.36 -7.82 -6.78
CA GLY A 177 -3.40 -7.08 -6.06
C GLY A 177 -2.86 -6.09 -5.04
N GLY A 178 -1.73 -6.41 -4.39
CA GLY A 178 -1.08 -5.51 -3.45
C GLY A 178 -0.19 -4.47 -4.14
N VAL A 179 0.60 -4.89 -5.12
CA VAL A 179 1.58 -4.04 -5.80
C VAL A 179 0.92 -2.90 -6.61
N THR A 180 -0.30 -3.09 -7.10
CA THR A 180 -1.05 -2.07 -7.86
C THR A 180 -1.58 -0.91 -7.02
N THR A 181 -1.58 -1.05 -5.71
CA THR A 181 -2.05 -0.05 -4.76
C THR A 181 -0.89 0.57 -4.00
N GLY A 182 0.02 1.17 -4.72
CA GLY A 182 1.25 1.78 -4.21
C GLY A 182 1.15 3.28 -3.90
N PRO A 183 2.30 3.95 -3.76
CA PRO A 183 2.38 5.33 -3.28
C PRO A 183 1.67 6.36 -4.16
N MET A 184 1.50 6.11 -5.45
CA MET A 184 0.81 7.04 -6.35
C MET A 184 -0.69 6.79 -6.41
N THR A 185 -1.07 5.53 -6.53
CA THR A 185 -2.46 5.09 -6.70
C THR A 185 -3.31 5.37 -5.47
N VAL A 186 -2.79 5.06 -4.28
CA VAL A 186 -3.53 5.16 -3.01
C VAL A 186 -3.99 6.57 -2.68
N PRO A 187 -3.12 7.62 -2.62
CA PRO A 187 -3.57 8.97 -2.28
C PRO A 187 -4.62 9.50 -3.24
N PHE A 188 -4.51 9.12 -4.52
CA PHE A 188 -5.45 9.53 -5.55
C PHE A 188 -6.81 8.86 -5.40
N ILE A 189 -6.86 7.53 -5.29
CA ILE A 189 -8.10 6.76 -5.21
C ILE A 189 -8.85 7.05 -3.91
N LEU A 190 -8.15 7.08 -2.77
CA LEU A 190 -8.77 7.40 -1.49
C LEU A 190 -9.38 8.80 -1.49
N ALA A 191 -8.64 9.81 -2.01
CA ALA A 191 -9.17 11.17 -2.10
C ALA A 191 -10.35 11.26 -3.08
N MET A 192 -10.35 10.46 -4.15
CA MET A 192 -11.49 10.37 -5.06
C MET A 192 -12.72 9.82 -4.34
N GLY A 193 -12.58 8.78 -3.51
CA GLY A 193 -13.65 8.24 -2.67
C GLY A 193 -14.24 9.29 -1.72
N VAL A 194 -13.38 9.99 -1.01
CA VAL A 194 -13.79 11.13 -0.16
C VAL A 194 -14.50 12.21 -0.97
N GLY A 195 -13.99 12.55 -2.16
CA GLY A 195 -14.60 13.54 -3.04
C GLY A 195 -16.01 13.15 -3.54
N VAL A 196 -16.25 11.85 -3.74
CA VAL A 196 -17.58 11.31 -4.10
C VAL A 196 -18.53 11.35 -2.92
N SER A 197 -18.09 10.88 -1.76
CA SER A 197 -18.92 10.79 -0.57
C SER A 197 -19.35 12.15 -0.02
N HIS A 198 -18.52 13.18 -0.12
CA HIS A 198 -18.87 14.55 0.31
C HIS A 198 -20.08 15.17 -0.41
N ILE A 199 -20.50 14.62 -1.55
CA ILE A 199 -21.70 15.09 -2.26
C ILE A 199 -22.95 14.36 -1.79
N ARG A 200 -22.79 13.21 -1.16
CA ARG A 200 -23.88 12.45 -0.55
C ARG A 200 -24.11 12.95 0.88
N SER A 201 -25.39 13.12 1.23
CA SER A 201 -25.82 13.59 2.55
C SER A 201 -26.44 12.44 3.38
N ASP A 202 -26.22 11.20 2.99
CA ASP A 202 -26.75 10.04 3.68
C ASP A 202 -25.80 9.52 4.77
N SER A 203 -26.36 8.77 5.73
CA SER A 203 -25.63 8.22 6.88
C SER A 203 -24.48 7.27 6.52
N ASN A 204 -24.44 6.75 5.28
CA ASN A 204 -23.42 5.84 4.81
C ASN A 204 -22.26 6.54 4.08
N ALA A 205 -22.32 7.88 3.90
CA ALA A 205 -21.32 8.63 3.14
C ALA A 205 -19.89 8.45 3.68
N GLU A 206 -19.73 8.43 5.01
CA GLU A 206 -18.42 8.21 5.64
C GLU A 206 -17.86 6.81 5.35
N SER A 207 -18.66 5.77 5.49
CA SER A 207 -18.22 4.39 5.23
C SER A 207 -17.96 4.15 3.75
N ASP A 208 -18.71 4.81 2.87
CA ASP A 208 -18.58 4.70 1.42
C ASP A 208 -17.39 5.50 0.86
N SER A 209 -16.77 6.39 1.67
CA SER A 209 -15.50 7.04 1.32
C SER A 209 -14.34 6.05 1.16
N PHE A 210 -14.43 4.91 1.83
CA PHE A 210 -13.49 3.81 1.80
C PHE A 210 -14.03 2.62 0.99
N GLY A 211 -13.17 1.65 0.73
CA GLY A 211 -13.50 0.45 -0.03
C GLY A 211 -13.21 0.55 -1.53
N LEU A 212 -12.67 1.68 -2.01
CA LEU A 212 -12.25 1.82 -3.40
C LEU A 212 -10.93 1.09 -3.65
N VAL A 213 -9.95 1.28 -2.77
CA VAL A 213 -8.63 0.66 -2.89
C VAL A 213 -8.77 -0.87 -2.81
N SER A 214 -9.63 -1.36 -1.92
CA SER A 214 -9.88 -2.79 -1.78
C SER A 214 -10.43 -3.43 -3.06
N LEU A 215 -11.40 -2.79 -3.71
CA LEU A 215 -11.92 -3.28 -4.99
C LEU A 215 -10.86 -3.19 -6.08
N CYS A 216 -10.09 -2.10 -6.13
CA CYS A 216 -8.97 -1.95 -7.04
C CYS A 216 -7.88 -3.01 -6.84
N SER A 217 -7.73 -3.58 -5.63
CA SER A 217 -6.80 -4.70 -5.37
C SER A 217 -7.34 -6.05 -5.88
N VAL A 218 -8.65 -6.27 -5.86
CA VAL A 218 -9.24 -7.52 -6.38
C VAL A 218 -9.16 -7.60 -7.91
N GLY A 219 -9.26 -6.46 -8.60
CA GLY A 219 -9.19 -6.39 -10.06
C GLY A 219 -7.95 -7.06 -10.65
N PRO A 220 -6.74 -6.65 -10.25
CA PRO A 220 -5.48 -7.27 -10.66
C PRO A 220 -5.43 -8.78 -10.38
N ILE A 221 -5.84 -9.21 -9.20
CA ILE A 221 -5.86 -10.64 -8.84
C ILE A 221 -6.67 -11.42 -9.88
N LEU A 222 -7.90 -10.99 -10.14
CA LEU A 222 -8.76 -11.65 -11.12
C LEU A 222 -8.19 -11.58 -12.54
N SER A 223 -7.64 -10.43 -12.92
CA SER A 223 -7.07 -10.23 -14.26
C SER A 223 -5.86 -11.13 -14.51
N VAL A 224 -4.96 -11.27 -13.52
CA VAL A 224 -3.79 -12.15 -13.64
C VAL A 224 -4.20 -13.63 -13.57
N LEU A 225 -5.19 -14.00 -12.73
CA LEU A 225 -5.74 -15.36 -12.72
C LEU A 225 -6.35 -15.74 -14.08
N VAL A 226 -7.10 -14.83 -14.70
CA VAL A 226 -7.65 -15.05 -16.05
C VAL A 226 -6.53 -15.11 -17.09
N LEU A 227 -5.54 -14.20 -17.02
CA LEU A 227 -4.40 -14.20 -17.92
C LEU A 227 -3.63 -15.53 -17.88
N SER A 228 -3.43 -16.08 -16.69
CA SER A 228 -2.69 -17.34 -16.48
C SER A 228 -3.35 -18.55 -17.13
N LEU A 229 -4.66 -18.51 -17.42
CA LEU A 229 -5.34 -19.59 -18.17
C LEU A 229 -4.92 -19.65 -19.65
N PHE A 230 -4.38 -18.55 -20.18
CA PHE A 230 -3.91 -18.47 -21.58
C PHE A 230 -2.39 -18.61 -21.73
N TYR A 231 -1.65 -18.47 -20.64
CA TYR A 231 -0.20 -18.63 -20.62
C TYR A 231 0.17 -19.96 -19.99
N GLY A 232 0.95 -20.79 -20.71
CA GLY A 232 1.41 -22.09 -20.21
C GLY A 232 2.46 -21.96 -19.11
N GLN A 233 2.77 -23.11 -18.47
CA GLN A 233 3.82 -23.21 -17.47
C GLN A 233 5.17 -22.82 -18.08
N GLY A 234 5.83 -21.83 -17.50
CA GLY A 234 7.16 -21.44 -17.86
C GLY A 234 8.13 -21.64 -16.69
N GLU A 235 9.20 -22.38 -16.91
CA GLU A 235 10.32 -22.45 -15.97
C GLU A 235 11.22 -21.24 -16.18
N GLY A 236 11.14 -20.21 -15.34
CA GLY A 236 12.01 -19.07 -15.35
C GLY A 236 12.76 -18.91 -14.04
N ALA A 237 14.06 -18.81 -14.13
CA ALA A 237 14.89 -18.47 -13.00
C ALA A 237 14.74 -16.97 -12.69
N VAL A 238 14.18 -16.63 -11.53
CA VAL A 238 14.22 -15.27 -11.00
C VAL A 238 15.62 -15.03 -10.47
N SER A 239 16.37 -14.12 -11.13
CA SER A 239 17.70 -13.74 -10.66
C SER A 239 17.58 -12.85 -9.43
N SER A 240 18.24 -13.23 -8.33
CA SER A 240 18.41 -12.33 -7.19
C SER A 240 19.29 -11.14 -7.60
N VAL A 241 18.81 -9.92 -7.39
CA VAL A 241 19.56 -8.68 -7.72
C VAL A 241 20.59 -8.41 -6.60
N ALA A 242 21.65 -9.18 -6.56
CA ALA A 242 22.78 -8.93 -5.66
C ALA A 242 23.95 -8.32 -6.46
N THR A 243 23.94 -7.01 -6.66
CA THR A 243 25.12 -6.31 -7.20
C THR A 243 26.09 -6.02 -6.06
N ALA A 244 27.17 -6.80 -5.98
CA ALA A 244 28.26 -6.52 -5.05
C ALA A 244 29.08 -5.32 -5.56
N HIS A 245 29.13 -4.24 -4.78
CA HIS A 245 30.02 -3.11 -5.08
C HIS A 245 31.34 -3.30 -4.33
N GLU A 246 32.41 -3.57 -5.06
CA GLU A 246 33.75 -3.77 -4.47
C GLU A 246 34.40 -2.46 -4.03
N THR A 247 34.01 -1.33 -4.65
CA THR A 247 34.60 -0.02 -4.37
C THR A 247 33.52 1.04 -4.11
N THR A 248 33.89 2.09 -3.35
CA THR A 248 33.02 3.25 -3.13
C THR A 248 32.69 4.01 -4.40
N THR A 249 33.59 4.01 -5.37
CA THR A 249 33.36 4.61 -6.70
C THR A 249 32.33 3.82 -7.49
N ALA A 250 32.39 2.48 -7.50
CA ALA A 250 31.39 1.64 -8.13
C ALA A 250 29.99 1.84 -7.50
N LEU A 251 29.93 1.97 -6.16
CA LEU A 251 28.70 2.32 -5.46
C LEU A 251 28.17 3.71 -5.87
N GLY A 252 29.05 4.72 -5.93
CA GLY A 252 28.65 6.06 -6.39
C GLY A 252 28.10 6.05 -7.81
N TYR A 253 28.72 5.29 -8.70
CA TYR A 253 28.21 5.11 -10.07
C TYR A 253 26.85 4.41 -10.12
N SER A 254 26.59 3.40 -9.28
CA SER A 254 25.29 2.73 -9.28
C SER A 254 24.15 3.69 -8.94
N TYR A 255 24.32 4.56 -7.93
CA TYR A 255 23.34 5.62 -7.64
C TYR A 255 23.22 6.65 -8.75
N LEU A 256 24.38 7.06 -9.34
CA LEU A 256 24.41 8.06 -10.42
C LEU A 256 23.71 7.56 -11.68
N PHE A 257 23.83 6.27 -12.03
CA PHE A 257 23.14 5.68 -13.18
C PHE A 257 21.69 5.32 -12.90
N ALA A 258 21.34 4.96 -11.67
CA ALA A 258 19.97 4.67 -11.28
C ALA A 258 19.10 5.95 -11.26
N LEU A 259 19.64 7.10 -10.86
CA LEU A 259 18.88 8.35 -10.79
C LEU A 259 18.23 8.75 -12.13
N PRO A 260 18.92 8.78 -13.28
CA PRO A 260 18.30 9.08 -14.59
C PRO A 260 17.21 8.08 -14.97
N GLU A 261 17.37 6.81 -14.62
CA GLU A 261 16.38 5.77 -14.86
C GLU A 261 15.10 6.06 -14.07
N TYR A 262 15.20 6.25 -12.75
CA TYR A 262 14.05 6.59 -11.91
C TYR A 262 13.45 7.97 -12.21
N LEU A 263 14.25 8.95 -12.66
CA LEU A 263 13.73 10.20 -13.20
C LEU A 263 12.83 9.97 -14.41
N LYS A 264 13.26 9.14 -15.36
CA LYS A 264 12.48 8.80 -16.55
C LYS A 264 11.22 7.99 -16.17
N GLU A 265 11.37 6.92 -15.38
CA GLU A 265 10.25 6.07 -14.95
C GLU A 265 9.19 6.86 -14.21
N THR A 266 9.59 7.65 -13.22
CA THR A 266 8.66 8.47 -12.42
C THR A 266 8.01 9.58 -13.28
N ALA A 267 8.71 10.16 -14.26
CA ALA A 267 8.13 11.12 -15.19
C ALA A 267 7.03 10.46 -16.04
N ILE A 268 7.31 9.29 -16.61
CA ILE A 268 6.33 8.51 -17.38
C ILE A 268 5.14 8.13 -16.51
N ALA A 269 5.40 7.73 -15.27
CA ALA A 269 4.40 7.35 -14.30
C ALA A 269 3.47 8.52 -13.91
N LEU A 270 3.98 9.71 -13.70
CA LEU A 270 3.17 10.89 -13.34
C LEU A 270 2.43 11.52 -14.52
N LEU A 271 2.90 11.28 -15.75
CA LEU A 271 2.37 11.92 -16.95
C LEU A 271 0.87 11.68 -17.15
N PRO A 272 0.31 10.47 -17.04
CA PRO A 272 -1.13 10.24 -17.20
C PRO A 272 -1.97 11.04 -16.20
N ILE A 273 -1.56 11.07 -14.94
CA ILE A 273 -2.26 11.82 -13.88
C ILE A 273 -2.22 13.32 -14.18
N LEU A 274 -1.06 13.83 -14.61
CA LEU A 274 -0.91 15.24 -14.98
C LEU A 274 -1.77 15.60 -16.19
N ILE A 275 -1.80 14.78 -17.24
CA ILE A 275 -2.67 14.99 -18.41
C ILE A 275 -4.13 15.03 -18.00
N ILE A 276 -4.59 14.07 -17.22
CA ILE A 276 -5.96 14.03 -16.73
C ILE A 276 -6.29 15.27 -15.91
N PHE A 277 -5.39 15.70 -15.00
CA PHE A 277 -5.57 16.91 -14.23
C PHE A 277 -5.71 18.15 -15.13
N LEU A 278 -4.86 18.29 -16.17
CA LEU A 278 -4.91 19.40 -17.10
C LEU A 278 -6.21 19.40 -17.93
N VAL A 279 -6.66 18.22 -18.40
CA VAL A 279 -7.94 18.07 -19.09
C VAL A 279 -9.11 18.51 -18.20
N PHE A 280 -9.16 18.03 -16.96
CA PHE A 280 -10.20 18.46 -16.02
C PHE A 280 -10.10 19.94 -15.65
N GLN A 281 -8.89 20.50 -15.58
CA GLN A 281 -8.67 21.92 -15.33
C GLN A 281 -9.30 22.78 -16.44
N ILE A 282 -9.17 22.37 -17.70
CA ILE A 282 -9.71 23.10 -18.86
C ILE A 282 -11.24 22.93 -18.94
N ILE A 283 -11.73 21.70 -18.74
CA ILE A 283 -13.15 21.38 -18.98
C ILE A 283 -14.03 21.76 -17.79
N SER A 284 -13.57 21.54 -16.54
CA SER A 284 -14.45 21.54 -15.37
C SER A 284 -13.98 22.36 -14.18
N PHE A 285 -12.70 22.34 -13.83
CA PHE A 285 -12.26 22.90 -12.56
C PHE A 285 -12.20 24.42 -12.55
N HIS A 286 -11.72 25.05 -13.63
CA HIS A 286 -11.54 26.50 -13.77
C HIS A 286 -10.92 27.15 -12.52
N MET A 287 -9.86 26.50 -11.98
CA MET A 287 -9.22 26.92 -10.75
C MET A 287 -8.48 28.25 -10.95
N ASN A 288 -8.40 29.04 -9.88
CA ASN A 288 -7.59 30.26 -9.87
C ASN A 288 -6.08 29.89 -10.00
N ARG A 289 -5.29 30.83 -10.54
CA ARG A 289 -3.85 30.63 -10.78
C ARG A 289 -3.08 30.16 -9.54
N ARG A 290 -3.42 30.69 -8.36
CA ARG A 290 -2.71 30.34 -7.11
C ARG A 290 -2.90 28.88 -6.73
N SER A 291 -4.13 28.37 -6.81
CA SER A 291 -4.43 26.95 -6.50
C SER A 291 -3.83 26.02 -7.55
N PHE A 292 -3.85 26.40 -8.83
CA PHE A 292 -3.23 25.64 -9.92
C PHE A 292 -1.73 25.47 -9.71
N TRP A 293 -1.00 26.57 -9.46
CA TRP A 293 0.44 26.52 -9.22
C TRP A 293 0.80 25.75 -7.93
N LYS A 294 -0.05 25.83 -6.90
CA LYS A 294 0.14 25.06 -5.67
C LYS A 294 0.09 23.54 -5.93
N ILE A 295 -0.87 23.09 -6.73
CA ILE A 295 -0.97 21.67 -7.13
C ILE A 295 0.23 21.28 -8.00
N LEU A 296 0.63 22.11 -8.96
CA LEU A 296 1.75 21.82 -9.84
C LEU A 296 3.09 21.72 -9.06
N MET A 297 3.32 22.60 -8.08
CA MET A 297 4.45 22.48 -7.17
C MET A 297 4.37 21.18 -6.34
N GLY A 298 3.17 20.79 -5.89
CA GLY A 298 2.94 19.51 -5.23
C GLY A 298 3.32 18.32 -6.11
N VAL A 299 2.95 18.33 -7.39
CA VAL A 299 3.37 17.32 -8.36
C VAL A 299 4.90 17.27 -8.47
N GLY A 300 5.57 18.42 -8.49
CA GLY A 300 7.04 18.50 -8.50
C GLY A 300 7.67 17.86 -7.25
N PHE A 301 7.11 18.09 -6.06
CA PHE A 301 7.55 17.44 -4.81
C PHE A 301 7.27 15.94 -4.82
N THR A 302 6.11 15.50 -5.32
CA THR A 302 5.79 14.07 -5.51
C THR A 302 6.81 13.41 -6.43
N TYR A 303 7.12 14.05 -7.55
CA TYR A 303 8.09 13.56 -8.54
C TYR A 303 9.48 13.38 -7.93
N LEU A 304 10.05 14.44 -7.37
CA LEU A 304 11.39 14.39 -6.76
C LEU A 304 11.43 13.44 -5.56
N GLY A 305 10.39 13.46 -4.73
CA GLY A 305 10.28 12.58 -3.59
C GLY A 305 10.25 11.11 -3.98
N LEU A 306 9.49 10.76 -5.01
CA LEU A 306 9.38 9.38 -5.49
C LEU A 306 10.66 8.89 -6.15
N VAL A 307 11.33 9.73 -6.94
CA VAL A 307 12.64 9.41 -7.54
C VAL A 307 13.67 9.08 -6.47
N LEU A 308 13.81 9.93 -5.46
CA LEU A 308 14.75 9.69 -4.35
C LEU A 308 14.36 8.42 -3.58
N PHE A 309 13.08 8.27 -3.25
CA PHE A 309 12.59 7.12 -2.49
C PHE A 309 12.87 5.80 -3.23
N LEU A 310 12.48 5.68 -4.50
CA LEU A 310 12.69 4.48 -5.32
C LEU A 310 14.18 4.18 -5.54
N THR A 311 14.99 5.21 -5.78
CA THR A 311 16.44 5.04 -5.88
C THR A 311 17.00 4.45 -4.59
N GLY A 312 16.61 4.99 -3.43
CA GLY A 312 17.06 4.51 -2.13
C GLY A 312 16.63 3.09 -1.82
N VAL A 313 15.36 2.74 -2.12
CA VAL A 313 14.81 1.41 -1.87
C VAL A 313 15.44 0.37 -2.80
N ASN A 314 15.47 0.62 -4.11
CA ASN A 314 15.91 -0.39 -5.07
C ASN A 314 17.44 -0.59 -5.08
N VAL A 315 18.24 0.49 -4.99
CA VAL A 315 19.71 0.37 -4.97
C VAL A 315 20.22 -0.02 -3.59
N GLY A 316 19.66 0.58 -2.51
CA GLY A 316 20.15 0.37 -1.15
C GLY A 316 19.52 -0.82 -0.44
N PHE A 317 18.20 -0.83 -0.33
CA PHE A 317 17.49 -1.81 0.49
C PHE A 317 17.34 -3.18 -0.19
N ALA A 318 16.99 -3.22 -1.49
CA ALA A 318 16.74 -4.46 -2.20
C ALA A 318 17.99 -5.36 -2.26
N SER A 319 19.13 -4.77 -2.61
CA SER A 319 20.42 -5.49 -2.69
C SER A 319 20.81 -6.07 -1.33
N LEU A 320 20.74 -5.26 -0.26
CA LEU A 320 21.04 -5.74 1.10
C LEU A 320 20.05 -6.81 1.55
N GLY A 321 18.75 -6.65 1.23
CA GLY A 321 17.70 -7.63 1.58
C GLY A 321 18.05 -9.03 1.08
N SER A 322 18.38 -9.16 -0.19
CA SER A 322 18.73 -10.45 -0.80
C SER A 322 19.96 -11.09 -0.15
N VAL A 323 21.03 -10.33 0.05
CA VAL A 323 22.27 -10.84 0.67
C VAL A 323 22.05 -11.24 2.13
N LEU A 324 21.32 -10.42 2.89
CA LEU A 324 20.98 -10.70 4.29
C LEU A 324 20.11 -11.95 4.42
N GLY A 325 19.11 -12.12 3.54
CA GLY A 325 18.26 -13.32 3.50
C GLY A 325 19.06 -14.58 3.24
N THR A 326 19.98 -14.55 2.26
CA THR A 326 20.88 -15.67 1.95
C THR A 326 21.80 -16.00 3.11
N ALA A 327 22.47 -15.00 3.67
CA ALA A 327 23.48 -15.21 4.71
C ALA A 327 22.87 -15.73 6.03
N LEU A 328 21.73 -15.22 6.44
CA LEU A 328 21.02 -15.69 7.65
C LEU A 328 20.48 -17.11 7.49
N THR A 329 20.03 -17.49 6.29
CA THR A 329 19.49 -18.83 6.03
C THR A 329 20.57 -19.91 6.06
N GLN A 330 21.76 -19.59 5.58
CA GLN A 330 22.92 -20.52 5.60
C GLN A 330 23.58 -20.61 6.97
N GLY A 331 23.31 -19.67 7.87
CA GLY A 331 23.87 -19.58 9.20
C GLY A 331 23.14 -20.42 10.27
N PRO A 332 23.70 -20.50 11.48
CA PRO A 332 23.07 -21.20 12.61
C PRO A 332 21.77 -20.53 13.09
N LEU A 333 21.52 -19.30 12.69
CA LEU A 333 20.39 -18.49 13.10
C LEU A 333 19.15 -18.64 12.19
N ARG A 334 19.10 -19.68 11.36
CA ARG A 334 17.98 -19.94 10.43
C ARG A 334 16.60 -19.85 11.10
N TYR A 335 16.43 -20.39 12.31
CA TYR A 335 15.17 -20.34 13.03
C TYR A 335 14.84 -18.96 13.61
N PHE A 336 15.87 -18.09 13.77
CA PHE A 336 15.70 -16.72 14.20
C PHE A 336 15.13 -15.80 13.10
N MET A 337 15.12 -16.26 11.85
CA MET A 337 14.58 -15.49 10.73
C MET A 337 13.09 -15.18 10.89
N VAL A 338 12.30 -16.04 11.52
CA VAL A 338 10.86 -15.78 11.73
C VAL A 338 10.64 -14.59 12.66
N PRO A 339 11.14 -14.57 13.92
CA PRO A 339 10.98 -13.42 14.79
C PRO A 339 11.67 -12.15 14.25
N LEU A 340 12.79 -12.31 13.51
CA LEU A 340 13.44 -11.19 12.85
C LEU A 340 12.53 -10.57 11.76
N SER A 341 11.91 -11.40 10.91
CA SER A 341 10.97 -10.93 9.90
C SER A 341 9.76 -10.24 10.52
N MET A 342 9.27 -10.73 11.67
CA MET A 342 8.21 -10.08 12.44
C MET A 342 8.66 -8.69 12.93
N LEU A 343 9.87 -8.59 13.45
CA LEU A 343 10.43 -7.32 13.93
C LEU A 343 10.61 -6.32 12.78
N LEU A 344 11.17 -6.74 11.65
CA LEU A 344 11.32 -5.91 10.46
C LEU A 344 9.95 -5.47 9.94
N GLY A 345 8.97 -6.37 9.84
CA GLY A 345 7.61 -6.07 9.40
C GLY A 345 6.92 -5.03 10.28
N TRP A 346 7.12 -5.10 11.61
CA TRP A 346 6.59 -4.10 12.54
C TRP A 346 7.02 -2.68 12.22
N PHE A 347 8.27 -2.48 11.81
CA PHE A 347 8.81 -1.15 11.53
C PHE A 347 8.64 -0.73 10.07
N ILE A 348 8.68 -1.66 9.11
CA ILE A 348 8.56 -1.36 7.68
C ILE A 348 7.27 -0.62 7.35
N ILE A 349 6.15 -1.00 7.98
CA ILE A 349 4.86 -0.35 7.72
C ILE A 349 4.87 1.15 8.07
N SER A 350 5.70 1.56 9.01
CA SER A 350 5.87 2.97 9.37
C SER A 350 6.65 3.75 8.31
N ALA A 351 7.53 3.08 7.58
CA ALA A 351 8.31 3.64 6.48
C ALA A 351 7.56 3.59 5.13
N GLU A 352 6.30 3.12 5.11
CA GLU A 352 5.49 3.07 3.90
C GLU A 352 4.77 4.40 3.66
N PRO A 353 5.07 5.15 2.57
CA PRO A 353 4.50 6.48 2.34
C PRO A 353 2.97 6.49 2.22
N ALA A 354 2.39 5.48 1.54
CA ALA A 354 0.96 5.36 1.32
C ALA A 354 0.17 5.19 2.64
N VAL A 355 0.77 4.52 3.64
CA VAL A 355 0.17 4.32 4.97
C VAL A 355 0.03 5.64 5.73
N GLN A 356 0.98 6.56 5.57
CA GLN A 356 0.90 7.89 6.17
C GLN A 356 -0.31 8.67 5.65
N VAL A 357 -0.57 8.57 4.35
CA VAL A 357 -1.73 9.22 3.71
C VAL A 357 -3.04 8.58 4.18
N LEU A 358 -3.12 7.24 4.17
CA LEU A 358 -4.30 6.51 4.65
C LEU A 358 -4.65 6.89 6.10
N ARG A 359 -3.67 6.87 6.99
CA ARG A 359 -3.86 7.20 8.41
C ARG A 359 -4.47 8.59 8.59
N LYS A 360 -3.96 9.61 7.88
CA LYS A 360 -4.49 10.97 7.92
C LYS A 360 -5.90 11.07 7.37
N GLN A 361 -6.19 10.37 6.28
CA GLN A 361 -7.55 10.38 5.71
C GLN A 361 -8.55 9.71 6.63
N ILE A 362 -8.19 8.60 7.30
CA ILE A 362 -9.06 7.96 8.29
C ILE A 362 -9.39 8.93 9.43
N GLU A 363 -8.38 9.63 9.98
CA GLU A 363 -8.61 10.62 11.04
C GLU A 363 -9.51 11.77 10.57
N GLN A 364 -9.32 12.27 9.34
CA GLN A 364 -10.11 13.36 8.78
C GLN A 364 -11.55 12.95 8.52
N VAL A 365 -11.79 11.81 7.87
CA VAL A 365 -13.14 11.34 7.51
C VAL A 365 -13.93 10.95 8.76
N SER A 366 -13.30 10.28 9.72
CA SER A 366 -13.95 9.91 10.98
C SER A 366 -14.03 11.07 12.01
N SER A 367 -13.65 12.31 11.62
CA SER A 367 -13.59 13.46 12.53
C SER A 367 -12.85 13.15 13.83
N GLY A 368 -11.81 12.30 13.77
CA GLY A 368 -11.00 11.88 14.90
C GLY A 368 -11.59 10.74 15.75
N ALA A 369 -12.78 10.21 15.41
CA ALA A 369 -13.37 9.07 16.14
C ALA A 369 -12.50 7.81 16.04
N ILE A 370 -11.81 7.61 14.92
CA ILE A 370 -10.84 6.54 14.72
C ILE A 370 -9.44 7.15 14.77
N SER A 371 -8.69 6.83 15.82
CA SER A 371 -7.35 7.38 16.01
C SER A 371 -6.34 6.76 15.01
N GLY A 372 -5.58 7.59 14.33
CA GLY A 372 -4.49 7.15 13.43
C GLY A 372 -3.40 6.35 14.15
N ARG A 373 -3.18 6.58 15.46
CA ARG A 373 -2.26 5.76 16.26
C ARG A 373 -2.78 4.33 16.43
N SER A 374 -4.09 4.14 16.64
CA SER A 374 -4.70 2.81 16.76
C SER A 374 -4.60 2.05 15.43
N ILE A 375 -4.84 2.73 14.31
CA ILE A 375 -4.66 2.16 12.96
C ILE A 375 -3.20 1.78 12.74
N GLN A 376 -2.25 2.67 13.04
CA GLN A 376 -0.82 2.39 12.91
C GLN A 376 -0.39 1.16 13.71
N LEU A 377 -0.84 1.05 14.97
CA LEU A 377 -0.56 -0.11 15.81
C LEU A 377 -1.15 -1.39 15.23
N GLY A 378 -2.42 -1.33 14.78
CA GLY A 378 -3.09 -2.47 14.14
C GLY A 378 -2.36 -2.95 12.88
N LEU A 379 -1.89 -2.00 12.06
CA LEU A 379 -1.08 -2.29 10.87
C LEU A 379 0.29 -2.87 11.24
N SER A 380 0.99 -2.32 12.24
CA SER A 380 2.28 -2.85 12.70
C SER A 380 2.16 -4.30 13.18
N VAL A 381 1.12 -4.63 13.95
CA VAL A 381 0.83 -6.01 14.37
C VAL A 381 0.52 -6.89 13.16
N ALA A 382 -0.32 -6.40 12.24
CA ALA A 382 -0.69 -7.14 11.02
C ALA A 382 0.55 -7.51 10.20
N ILE A 383 1.40 -6.53 9.92
CA ILE A 383 2.56 -6.74 9.04
C ILE A 383 3.62 -7.57 9.74
N ALA A 384 3.81 -7.40 11.05
CA ALA A 384 4.69 -8.28 11.82
C ALA A 384 4.24 -9.77 11.69
N LEU A 385 2.96 -10.05 11.88
CA LEU A 385 2.42 -11.40 11.73
C LEU A 385 2.53 -11.90 10.28
N ALA A 386 2.20 -11.06 9.29
CA ALA A 386 2.31 -11.39 7.88
C ALA A 386 3.74 -11.80 7.51
N MET A 387 4.74 -11.00 7.94
CA MET A 387 6.16 -11.27 7.68
C MET A 387 6.65 -12.54 8.37
N GLY A 388 6.25 -12.78 9.61
CA GLY A 388 6.58 -13.99 10.32
C GLY A 388 6.03 -15.25 9.66
N VAL A 389 4.75 -15.21 9.26
CA VAL A 389 4.10 -16.34 8.57
C VAL A 389 4.68 -16.53 7.16
N SER A 390 4.99 -15.44 6.45
CA SER A 390 5.64 -15.51 5.13
C SER A 390 7.04 -16.15 5.23
N MET A 391 7.84 -15.76 6.23
CA MET A 391 9.15 -16.40 6.46
C MET A 391 9.02 -17.86 6.87
N LEU A 392 8.05 -18.20 7.73
CA LEU A 392 7.76 -19.59 8.06
C LEU A 392 7.42 -20.40 6.80
N ARG A 393 6.63 -19.83 5.87
CA ARG A 393 6.30 -20.45 4.59
C ARG A 393 7.55 -20.69 3.74
N VAL A 394 8.44 -19.70 3.62
CA VAL A 394 9.71 -19.85 2.89
C VAL A 394 10.57 -20.97 3.49
N LEU A 395 10.65 -21.05 4.82
CA LEU A 395 11.45 -22.06 5.51
C LEU A 395 10.86 -23.48 5.41
N THR A 396 9.55 -23.62 5.21
CA THR A 396 8.84 -24.91 5.22
C THR A 396 8.36 -25.37 3.83
N GLY A 397 8.35 -24.48 2.83
CA GLY A 397 7.81 -24.77 1.49
C GLY A 397 6.29 -24.96 1.44
N LEU A 398 5.54 -24.46 2.44
CA LEU A 398 4.08 -24.59 2.49
C LEU A 398 3.41 -23.74 1.41
N SER A 399 2.32 -24.26 0.84
CA SER A 399 1.55 -23.54 -0.17
C SER A 399 0.91 -22.26 0.38
N LEU A 400 0.94 -21.17 -0.41
CA LEU A 400 0.34 -19.89 -0.11
C LEU A 400 -1.16 -19.99 0.26
N LEU A 401 -1.91 -20.85 -0.43
CA LEU A 401 -3.33 -21.01 -0.23
C LEU A 401 -3.73 -21.51 1.16
N TYR A 402 -2.86 -22.26 1.84
CA TYR A 402 -3.11 -22.69 3.23
C TYR A 402 -3.23 -21.53 4.21
N PHE A 403 -2.67 -20.38 3.87
CA PHE A 403 -2.75 -19.15 4.66
C PHE A 403 -3.80 -18.18 4.13
N LEU A 404 -3.87 -18.00 2.80
CA LEU A 404 -4.79 -17.03 2.19
C LEU A 404 -6.25 -17.44 2.36
N ILE A 405 -6.60 -18.72 2.11
CA ILE A 405 -8.01 -19.15 2.21
C ILE A 405 -8.55 -18.94 3.64
N PRO A 406 -7.92 -19.46 4.72
CA PRO A 406 -8.41 -19.19 6.07
C PRO A 406 -8.41 -17.71 6.43
N GLY A 407 -7.37 -16.96 6.01
CA GLY A 407 -7.27 -15.53 6.30
C GLY A 407 -8.41 -14.71 5.69
N TYR A 408 -8.72 -14.93 4.41
CA TYR A 408 -9.85 -14.27 3.76
C TYR A 408 -11.20 -14.74 4.29
N VAL A 409 -11.37 -16.04 4.60
CA VAL A 409 -12.60 -16.55 5.24
C VAL A 409 -12.83 -15.87 6.59
N ILE A 410 -11.80 -15.78 7.43
CA ILE A 410 -11.89 -15.07 8.73
C ILE A 410 -12.23 -13.60 8.52
N SER A 411 -11.55 -12.92 7.60
CA SER A 411 -11.78 -11.52 7.31
C SER A 411 -13.20 -11.25 6.80
N LEU A 412 -13.69 -12.05 5.86
CA LEU A 412 -15.04 -11.94 5.34
C LEU A 412 -16.09 -12.27 6.42
N ALA A 413 -15.85 -13.25 7.27
CA ALA A 413 -16.72 -13.55 8.40
C ALA A 413 -16.76 -12.38 9.40
N LEU A 414 -15.61 -11.78 9.76
CA LEU A 414 -15.53 -10.62 10.65
C LEU A 414 -16.33 -9.43 10.12
N SER A 415 -16.41 -9.23 8.80
CA SER A 415 -17.13 -8.11 8.19
C SER A 415 -18.63 -8.09 8.53
N PHE A 416 -19.20 -9.19 9.01
CA PHE A 416 -20.59 -9.23 9.49
C PHE A 416 -20.77 -8.81 10.94
N PHE A 417 -19.69 -8.72 11.70
CA PHE A 417 -19.71 -8.41 13.14
C PHE A 417 -19.19 -7.01 13.47
N VAL A 418 -18.68 -6.27 12.47
CA VAL A 418 -18.10 -4.94 12.65
C VAL A 418 -18.89 -3.87 11.88
N PRO A 419 -18.84 -2.60 12.30
CA PRO A 419 -19.39 -1.49 11.53
C PRO A 419 -18.79 -1.42 10.13
N ASP A 420 -19.60 -1.04 9.12
CA ASP A 420 -19.23 -1.04 7.70
C ASP A 420 -17.95 -0.21 7.41
N ILE A 421 -17.74 0.89 8.16
CA ILE A 421 -16.54 1.73 8.04
C ILE A 421 -15.25 0.96 8.38
N TYR A 422 -15.25 0.13 9.42
CA TYR A 422 -14.07 -0.68 9.78
C TYR A 422 -13.79 -1.77 8.74
N THR A 423 -14.83 -2.35 8.15
CA THR A 423 -14.65 -3.29 7.03
C THR A 423 -14.01 -2.59 5.85
N ALA A 424 -14.49 -1.42 5.46
CA ALA A 424 -13.96 -0.67 4.33
C ALA A 424 -12.51 -0.21 4.58
N ILE A 425 -12.21 0.33 5.77
CA ILE A 425 -10.84 0.72 6.17
C ILE A 425 -9.91 -0.50 6.20
N ALA A 426 -10.36 -1.64 6.74
CA ALA A 426 -9.56 -2.85 6.82
C ALA A 426 -9.12 -3.32 5.43
N PHE A 427 -10.07 -3.46 4.51
CA PHE A 427 -9.78 -3.91 3.16
C PHE A 427 -8.96 -2.91 2.36
N ASP A 428 -9.17 -1.60 2.51
CA ASP A 428 -8.30 -0.58 1.91
C ASP A 428 -6.89 -0.62 2.52
N SER A 429 -6.78 -0.83 3.83
CA SER A 429 -5.48 -0.93 4.53
C SER A 429 -4.64 -2.09 4.02
N GLY A 430 -5.25 -3.19 3.62
CA GLY A 430 -4.55 -4.32 3.01
C GLY A 430 -3.81 -3.93 1.74
N GLY A 431 -4.50 -3.26 0.82
CA GLY A 431 -3.87 -2.76 -0.40
C GLY A 431 -2.78 -1.72 -0.12
N VAL A 432 -3.02 -0.82 0.83
CA VAL A 432 -2.08 0.27 1.16
C VAL A 432 -0.80 -0.22 1.85
N ALA A 433 -0.88 -1.32 2.61
CA ALA A 433 0.25 -1.83 3.40
C ALA A 433 1.32 -2.55 2.57
N SER A 434 1.02 -2.89 1.33
CA SER A 434 1.85 -3.70 0.45
C SER A 434 2.64 -2.89 -0.58
N GLY A 435 3.21 -1.76 -0.18
CA GLY A 435 3.94 -0.84 -1.06
C GLY A 435 5.44 -1.17 -1.25
N PRO A 436 6.24 -0.20 -1.76
CA PRO A 436 7.62 -0.40 -2.20
C PRO A 436 8.57 -1.00 -1.18
N MET A 437 8.42 -0.66 0.12
CA MET A 437 9.28 -1.25 1.15
C MET A 437 9.05 -2.75 1.31
N THR A 438 7.81 -3.19 1.17
CA THR A 438 7.46 -4.62 1.18
C THR A 438 7.88 -5.29 -0.13
N ALA A 439 7.56 -4.69 -1.28
CA ALA A 439 7.79 -5.26 -2.59
C ALA A 439 9.28 -5.28 -3.00
N ALA A 440 10.07 -4.28 -2.60
CA ALA A 440 11.48 -4.24 -2.95
C ALA A 440 12.40 -4.84 -1.86
N PHE A 441 12.27 -4.43 -0.58
CA PHE A 441 13.20 -4.91 0.46
C PHE A 441 12.83 -6.29 0.99
N MET A 442 11.57 -6.47 1.46
CA MET A 442 11.20 -7.75 2.10
C MET A 442 11.03 -8.89 1.10
N LEU A 443 10.53 -8.60 -0.10
CA LEU A 443 10.48 -9.62 -1.15
C LEU A 443 11.90 -10.11 -1.50
N GLN A 444 12.87 -9.20 -1.65
CA GLN A 444 14.26 -9.58 -1.91
C GLN A 444 14.89 -10.36 -0.76
N PHE A 445 14.55 -10.03 0.49
CA PHE A 445 14.95 -10.79 1.67
C PHE A 445 14.41 -12.24 1.63
N MET A 446 13.14 -12.41 1.23
CA MET A 446 12.53 -13.74 1.06
C MET A 446 13.10 -14.50 -0.13
N ILE A 447 13.39 -13.80 -1.25
CA ILE A 447 14.04 -14.38 -2.44
C ILE A 447 15.43 -14.91 -2.07
N GLY A 448 16.23 -14.12 -1.35
CA GLY A 448 17.54 -14.55 -0.85
C GLY A 448 17.46 -15.79 0.04
N ALA A 449 16.49 -15.82 0.95
CA ALA A 449 16.24 -16.96 1.82
C ALA A 449 15.80 -18.21 1.05
N SER A 450 14.84 -18.10 0.13
CA SER A 450 14.35 -19.20 -0.70
C SER A 450 15.45 -19.77 -1.60
N SER A 451 16.23 -18.89 -2.26
CA SER A 451 17.35 -19.30 -3.10
C SER A 451 18.42 -20.06 -2.30
N ALA A 452 18.74 -19.62 -1.09
CA ALA A 452 19.70 -20.30 -0.21
C ALA A 452 19.24 -21.69 0.26
N LEU A 453 17.92 -21.93 0.28
CA LEU A 453 17.32 -23.23 0.61
C LEU A 453 17.20 -24.16 -0.60
N GLY A 454 17.50 -23.68 -1.82
CA GLY A 454 17.24 -24.42 -3.06
C GLY A 454 15.75 -24.59 -3.37
N GLY A 455 14.89 -23.73 -2.82
CA GLY A 455 13.46 -23.71 -3.06
C GLY A 455 13.10 -23.05 -4.40
N ASN A 456 11.83 -23.19 -4.81
CA ASN A 456 11.32 -22.49 -5.98
C ASN A 456 10.92 -21.05 -5.58
N VAL A 457 11.71 -20.08 -6.03
CA VAL A 457 11.53 -18.66 -5.68
C VAL A 457 10.12 -18.17 -6.01
N LEU A 458 9.55 -18.54 -7.16
CA LEU A 458 8.22 -18.10 -7.59
C LEU A 458 7.09 -18.67 -6.69
N SER A 459 7.22 -19.91 -6.22
CA SER A 459 6.22 -20.50 -5.34
C SER A 459 6.44 -20.14 -3.87
N ASP A 460 7.70 -19.94 -3.44
CA ASP A 460 8.04 -19.85 -2.01
C ASP A 460 8.29 -18.42 -1.53
N ALA A 461 8.96 -17.57 -2.32
CA ALA A 461 9.21 -16.18 -1.94
C ALA A 461 8.07 -15.24 -2.34
N PHE A 462 7.52 -15.37 -3.57
CA PHE A 462 6.35 -14.61 -3.96
C PHE A 462 5.12 -15.00 -3.14
N GLY A 463 4.14 -14.11 -3.04
CA GLY A 463 2.99 -14.23 -2.13
C GLY A 463 3.21 -13.52 -0.79
N ILE A 464 4.39 -12.90 -0.57
CA ILE A 464 4.61 -12.07 0.62
C ILE A 464 3.74 -10.81 0.60
N VAL A 465 3.61 -10.17 -0.56
CA VAL A 465 2.78 -8.97 -0.74
C VAL A 465 1.32 -9.32 -0.48
N ALA A 466 0.86 -10.49 -0.95
CA ALA A 466 -0.46 -11.02 -0.66
C ALA A 466 -0.72 -11.26 0.84
N MET A 467 0.25 -11.81 1.55
CA MET A 467 0.14 -12.03 3.00
C MET A 467 0.08 -10.70 3.77
N VAL A 468 0.87 -9.73 3.35
CA VAL A 468 0.87 -8.36 3.89
C VAL A 468 -0.45 -7.66 3.60
N ALA A 469 -1.01 -7.85 2.41
CA ALA A 469 -2.33 -7.29 2.07
C ALA A 469 -3.48 -7.95 2.87
N MET A 470 -3.38 -9.24 3.18
CA MET A 470 -4.43 -10.00 3.89
C MET A 470 -4.50 -9.70 5.39
N MET A 471 -3.37 -9.60 6.08
CA MET A 471 -3.36 -9.51 7.56
C MET A 471 -4.04 -8.24 8.12
N PRO A 472 -3.91 -7.04 7.53
CA PRO A 472 -4.66 -5.85 7.95
C PRO A 472 -6.18 -6.04 7.94
N LEU A 473 -6.70 -6.87 7.01
CA LEU A 473 -8.11 -7.18 6.92
C LEU A 473 -8.66 -7.78 8.22
N ILE A 474 -7.85 -8.57 8.89
CA ILE A 474 -8.21 -9.21 10.16
C ILE A 474 -7.98 -8.25 11.32
N THR A 475 -6.78 -7.67 11.43
CA THR A 475 -6.39 -6.89 12.61
C THR A 475 -7.20 -5.59 12.75
N ILE A 476 -7.46 -4.89 11.64
CA ILE A 476 -8.27 -3.65 11.68
C ILE A 476 -9.74 -3.97 12.00
N GLN A 477 -10.28 -5.08 11.48
CA GLN A 477 -11.64 -5.50 11.86
C GLN A 477 -11.72 -5.92 13.33
N LEU A 478 -10.69 -6.54 13.90
CA LEU A 478 -10.63 -6.83 15.34
C LEU A 478 -10.63 -5.55 16.18
N LEU A 479 -9.97 -4.47 15.73
CA LEU A 479 -10.10 -3.15 16.34
C LEU A 479 -11.54 -2.64 16.26
N GLY A 480 -12.22 -2.86 15.13
CA GLY A 480 -13.63 -2.52 14.94
C GLY A 480 -14.57 -3.30 15.89
N VAL A 481 -14.32 -4.58 16.10
CA VAL A 481 -15.06 -5.39 17.12
C VAL A 481 -14.90 -4.79 18.50
N ARG A 482 -13.65 -4.45 18.89
CA ARG A 482 -13.38 -3.81 20.18
C ARG A 482 -14.11 -2.47 20.32
N ALA A 483 -14.09 -1.64 19.27
CA ALA A 483 -14.80 -0.36 19.26
C ALA A 483 -16.31 -0.56 19.43
N ALA A 484 -16.92 -1.49 18.70
CA ALA A 484 -18.35 -1.80 18.81
C ALA A 484 -18.75 -2.31 20.22
N ILE A 485 -17.89 -3.13 20.85
CA ILE A 485 -18.13 -3.58 22.23
C ILE A 485 -18.04 -2.41 23.22
N GLN A 486 -17.06 -1.51 23.04
CA GLN A 486 -16.91 -0.33 23.90
C GLN A 486 -18.09 0.62 23.76
N GLU A 487 -18.59 0.84 22.55
CA GLU A 487 -19.75 1.67 22.29
C GLU A 487 -21.02 1.11 22.94
N ARG A 488 -21.28 -0.19 22.79
CA ARG A 488 -22.39 -0.88 23.48
C ARG A 488 -22.28 -0.75 25.00
N ARG A 489 -21.07 -0.87 25.56
CA ARG A 489 -20.87 -0.70 27.03
C ARG A 489 -21.08 0.75 27.48
N ARG A 490 -20.73 1.74 26.65
CA ARG A 490 -21.02 3.17 26.95
C ARG A 490 -22.51 3.44 26.89
N ALA A 491 -23.20 2.99 25.85
CA ALA A 491 -24.64 3.14 25.72
C ALA A 491 -25.38 2.52 26.91
N ALA A 492 -25.03 1.30 27.30
CA ALA A 492 -25.60 0.64 28.47
C ALA A 492 -25.31 1.39 29.80
N ARG A 493 -24.19 2.13 29.90
CA ARG A 493 -23.93 2.98 31.09
C ARG A 493 -24.75 4.27 31.07
N THR A 494 -24.97 4.86 29.90
CA THR A 494 -25.75 6.09 29.75
C THR A 494 -27.24 5.84 30.04
N GLU A 495 -27.77 4.65 29.75
CA GLU A 495 -29.14 4.26 30.09
C GLU A 495 -29.35 4.09 31.62
N ILE A 496 -28.28 3.88 32.40
CA ILE A 496 -28.35 3.74 33.87
C ILE A 496 -28.47 5.10 34.57
N TYR A 497 -27.95 6.17 33.95
CA TYR A 497 -28.09 7.54 34.45
C TYR A 497 -29.27 8.20 33.75
N GLY A 498 -30.44 8.19 34.39
CA GLY A 498 -31.64 8.86 33.89
C GLY A 498 -31.48 10.39 33.86
N GLU A 499 -32.33 11.07 33.07
CA GLU A 499 -32.33 12.55 32.94
C GLU A 499 -32.43 13.30 34.29
N ALA A 500 -32.93 12.65 35.35
CA ALA A 500 -33.04 13.21 36.71
C ALA A 500 -31.67 13.45 37.38
N ASP A 501 -30.65 12.63 37.11
CA ASP A 501 -29.33 12.77 37.76
C ASP A 501 -28.51 13.93 37.21
N ILE A 502 -28.86 14.45 36.03
CA ILE A 502 -28.20 15.60 35.41
C ILE A 502 -28.71 16.93 35.99
N ILE A 503 -29.95 16.97 36.51
CA ILE A 503 -30.58 18.17 37.06
C ILE A 503 -30.03 18.47 38.46
N GLU A 504 -29.73 17.46 39.28
CA GLU A 504 -29.17 17.64 40.64
C GLU A 504 -27.76 18.25 40.64
N LEU A 505 -26.94 17.98 39.59
CA LEU A 505 -25.60 18.57 39.47
C LEU A 505 -25.59 20.08 39.20
N TRP A 506 -26.68 20.66 38.71
CA TRP A 506 -26.81 22.11 38.47
C TRP A 506 -27.34 22.87 39.69
N GLU A 507 -28.11 22.21 40.57
CA GLU A 507 -28.61 22.83 41.79
C GLU A 507 -27.55 22.92 42.91
N VAL A 508 -26.50 22.08 42.87
CA VAL A 508 -25.41 22.11 43.87
C VAL A 508 -24.33 23.15 43.52
N ALA A 509 -24.34 23.70 42.29
CA ALA A 509 -23.37 24.69 41.82
C ALA A 509 -23.90 26.15 41.84
N ALA A 510 -25.11 26.41 42.34
CA ALA A 510 -25.72 27.73 42.58
C ALA A 510 -25.76 28.05 44.07
#